data_514d615e63998b91a76f4d26b57372fa
#
_entry.id   514d615e63998b91a76f4d26b57372fa
#
_cell.length_a   1.000
_cell.length_b   1.000
_cell.length_c   1.000
_cell.angle_alpha   90.00
_cell.angle_beta   90.00
_cell.angle_gamma   90.00
#
_symmetry.space_group_name_H-M   'P 1'
#
loop_
_entity.id
_entity.type
_entity.pdbx_description
1 polymer ?
#
loop_
_entity_poly.entity_id
_entity_poly.type
_entity_poly.pdbx_seq_one_letter_code
_entity_poly.pdbx_strand_id
1 'polypeptide(L)'
;MGPGRLSGRRPARRARRWAGPLLALLACAQGCSAPVPHGGGPAQGPARTVEECSRVLPCGVTAKRVTRHLEDGRAVRISVVSVAPSAGVEVRVVHGAHVATAGTVEQLAHLAGAVAAVNGAFFATVELPGYPGYPGDVLGVEVADGRLVSEAADGATALILPGPGGGRPRVDEVATRLTLRADDGARRELDGVNRVPGRILGCGGTGGDLLAATRKPESRPRHNQLCVDDSEIVAFGPEWGVSSPPGADGSAEVLLDGRGRVTDVRRPAGGRIPRGGSTLAGIGEGADWLLAHARRGRRVARDVQVTGREGGSVLAGHTDVIGAGPALVRDGKQWINSAANGFAPGARDEREPRTVAAVKKDGTLLLAVFDGRTASSAGVSLVEAAEEVLRMGAVEAVNLDGGGSSTAVVGGELLNEPSDGEQRPVADALAVVPR
;
A
#
# COMPACT_ATOMS: atom_id res chain seq x y z
N MET A 1 30.64 33.62 43.11
CA MET A 1 30.82 32.60 44.14
C MET A 1 30.67 31.23 43.48
N GLY A 2 31.79 30.58 43.28
CA GLY A 2 31.86 29.25 42.65
C GLY A 2 31.99 28.16 43.72
N PRO A 3 32.62 27.00 43.46
CA PRO A 3 32.02 25.84 42.76
C PRO A 3 32.06 24.57 43.66
N GLY A 4 31.42 23.51 43.28
CA GLY A 4 31.53 22.23 43.97
C GLY A 4 31.58 21.05 43.01
N ARG A 5 32.81 20.61 42.74
CA ARG A 5 33.10 19.30 42.15
C ARG A 5 33.04 18.22 43.24
N LEU A 6 32.45 17.08 42.98
CA LEU A 6 32.78 15.82 43.66
C LEU A 6 32.91 14.68 42.68
N SER A 7 34.10 14.13 42.67
CA SER A 7 34.57 12.93 42.02
C SER A 7 34.15 11.66 42.80
N GLY A 8 33.71 10.62 42.10
CA GLY A 8 33.47 9.30 42.71
C GLY A 8 34.04 8.21 41.81
N ARG A 9 35.04 7.52 42.32
CA ARG A 9 35.87 6.47 41.72
C ARG A 9 35.14 5.14 41.53
N ARG A 10 35.51 4.44 40.47
CA ARG A 10 35.22 3.00 40.24
C ARG A 10 36.01 2.12 41.21
N PRO A 11 35.59 0.88 41.48
CA PRO A 11 36.54 -0.21 41.64
C PRO A 11 36.40 -1.32 40.60
N ALA A 12 37.55 -1.74 40.10
CA ALA A 12 37.76 -2.94 39.28
C ALA A 12 37.57 -4.22 40.09
N ARG A 13 37.03 -5.26 39.52
CA ARG A 13 37.14 -6.61 40.04
C ARG A 13 37.73 -7.57 39.03
N ARG A 14 38.76 -8.24 39.52
CA ARG A 14 39.72 -9.18 38.95
C ARG A 14 39.10 -10.42 38.33
N ALA A 15 39.78 -10.86 37.29
CA ALA A 15 39.70 -12.18 36.70
C ALA A 15 40.22 -13.28 37.66
N ARG A 16 39.55 -14.39 37.70
CA ARG A 16 40.10 -15.66 38.21
C ARG A 16 40.20 -16.69 37.08
N ARG A 17 41.43 -17.05 36.78
CA ARG A 17 41.82 -18.18 35.97
C ARG A 17 41.75 -19.43 36.86
N TRP A 18 41.20 -20.52 36.32
CA TRP A 18 41.43 -21.89 36.82
C TRP A 18 41.96 -22.72 35.67
N ALA A 19 43.10 -23.36 35.92
CA ALA A 19 43.82 -24.28 35.03
C ALA A 19 43.81 -25.69 35.59
N GLY A 20 43.69 -26.64 34.69
CA GLY A 20 44.33 -27.96 34.78
C GLY A 20 43.41 -29.17 34.92
N PRO A 21 43.85 -30.39 34.67
CA PRO A 21 44.89 -30.82 33.71
C PRO A 21 44.45 -31.93 32.72
N LEU A 22 45.31 -32.16 31.76
CA LEU A 22 45.30 -33.26 30.77
C LEU A 22 45.32 -34.66 31.39
N LEU A 23 44.66 -35.60 30.70
CA LEU A 23 45.10 -36.98 30.65
C LEU A 23 44.88 -37.54 29.24
N ALA A 24 45.99 -37.97 28.64
CA ALA A 24 46.06 -38.62 27.36
C ALA A 24 45.82 -40.13 27.51
N LEU A 25 45.16 -40.74 26.53
CA LEU A 25 45.25 -42.17 26.27
C LEU A 25 45.23 -42.43 24.76
N LEU A 26 46.37 -42.88 24.26
CA LEU A 26 46.56 -43.46 22.93
C LEU A 26 45.92 -44.85 22.89
N ALA A 27 45.23 -45.16 21.81
CA ALA A 27 45.11 -46.50 21.28
C ALA A 27 45.01 -46.48 19.77
N CYS A 28 46.00 -47.06 19.12
CA CYS A 28 46.04 -47.33 17.68
C CYS A 28 45.09 -48.47 17.32
N ALA A 29 44.37 -48.35 16.21
CA ALA A 29 43.97 -49.47 15.38
C ALA A 29 43.88 -49.06 13.91
N GLN A 30 44.57 -49.81 13.10
CA GLN A 30 44.74 -49.67 11.67
C GLN A 30 43.50 -50.13 10.88
N GLY A 31 43.25 -49.50 9.73
CA GLY A 31 42.85 -50.20 8.54
C GLY A 31 41.44 -50.09 8.04
N CYS A 32 41.35 -49.58 6.91
CA CYS A 32 40.55 -49.84 5.70
C CYS A 32 39.99 -48.59 5.06
N SER A 33 40.66 -48.15 4.04
CA SER A 33 40.18 -47.12 3.11
C SER A 33 39.06 -47.70 2.25
N ALA A 34 37.86 -47.10 2.30
CA ALA A 34 36.84 -47.24 1.28
C ALA A 34 36.58 -45.86 0.63
N PRO A 35 36.32 -45.79 -0.67
CA PRO A 35 36.23 -44.52 -1.37
C PRO A 35 34.94 -43.77 -0.98
N VAL A 36 35.11 -42.49 -0.71
CA VAL A 36 34.02 -41.55 -0.47
C VAL A 36 33.38 -41.20 -1.80
N PRO A 37 32.06 -41.36 -2.00
CA PRO A 37 31.39 -40.80 -3.17
C PRO A 37 31.25 -39.29 -2.98
N HIS A 38 31.81 -38.54 -3.91
CA HIS A 38 31.54 -37.12 -4.08
C HIS A 38 30.10 -36.91 -4.56
N GLY A 39 29.40 -35.96 -3.95
CA GLY A 39 28.26 -35.31 -4.55
C GLY A 39 26.93 -35.57 -3.85
N GLY A 40 26.49 -34.60 -3.16
CA GLY A 40 25.16 -34.48 -2.67
C GLY A 40 25.04 -33.19 -1.85
N GLY A 41 24.75 -32.07 -2.52
CA GLY A 41 24.30 -30.88 -1.82
C GLY A 41 23.06 -31.22 -1.00
N PRO A 42 22.72 -30.45 0.02
CA PRO A 42 21.56 -30.74 0.88
C PRO A 42 20.33 -30.88 0.01
N ALA A 43 19.72 -32.05 0.00
CA ALA A 43 18.47 -32.32 -0.66
C ALA A 43 17.43 -31.34 -0.06
N GLN A 44 16.94 -30.43 -0.88
CA GLN A 44 15.78 -29.62 -0.53
C GLN A 44 14.64 -30.59 -0.23
N GLY A 45 14.27 -30.72 1.03
CA GLY A 45 13.13 -31.51 1.43
C GLY A 45 11.87 -31.00 0.72
N PRO A 46 10.91 -31.86 0.40
CA PRO A 46 9.70 -31.46 -0.32
C PRO A 46 9.01 -30.35 0.45
N ALA A 47 8.70 -29.26 -0.26
CA ALA A 47 7.85 -28.19 0.26
C ALA A 47 6.54 -28.83 0.76
N ARG A 48 6.29 -28.79 2.05
CA ARG A 48 4.99 -29.18 2.61
C ARG A 48 3.96 -28.16 2.14
N THR A 49 3.23 -28.49 1.11
CA THR A 49 2.02 -27.79 0.67
C THR A 49 0.87 -28.29 1.54
N VAL A 50 0.31 -27.41 2.36
CA VAL A 50 -0.96 -27.67 3.02
C VAL A 50 -2.04 -27.14 2.10
N GLU A 51 -2.67 -28.03 1.34
CA GLU A 51 -3.88 -27.73 0.55
C GLU A 51 -5.10 -27.76 1.49
N GLU A 52 -5.28 -26.72 2.30
CA GLU A 52 -6.40 -26.71 3.24
C GLU A 52 -7.67 -25.99 2.74
N CYS A 53 -7.60 -25.26 1.63
CA CYS A 53 -8.70 -24.38 1.23
C CYS A 53 -9.47 -24.81 -0.05
N SER A 54 -9.17 -25.95 -0.67
CA SER A 54 -9.77 -26.35 -1.97
C SER A 54 -11.28 -26.61 -1.95
N ARG A 55 -11.92 -26.73 -0.79
CA ARG A 55 -13.38 -26.92 -0.66
C ARG A 55 -14.19 -25.62 -0.62
N VAL A 56 -13.54 -24.48 -0.42
CA VAL A 56 -14.18 -23.18 -0.20
C VAL A 56 -13.97 -22.23 -1.38
N LEU A 57 -13.02 -22.54 -2.28
CA LEU A 57 -12.62 -21.65 -3.38
C LEU A 57 -13.23 -22.08 -4.71
N PRO A 58 -13.71 -21.11 -5.53
CA PRO A 58 -14.19 -21.37 -6.90
C PRO A 58 -13.09 -21.97 -7.80
N CYS A 59 -13.50 -22.66 -8.87
CA CYS A 59 -12.55 -23.15 -9.87
C CYS A 59 -11.67 -22.03 -10.41
N GLY A 60 -10.36 -22.28 -10.50
CA GLY A 60 -9.37 -21.29 -10.93
C GLY A 60 -8.84 -20.37 -9.83
N VAL A 61 -9.35 -20.50 -8.60
CA VAL A 61 -8.78 -19.85 -7.41
C VAL A 61 -8.15 -20.91 -6.52
N THR A 62 -6.92 -20.71 -6.11
CA THR A 62 -6.21 -21.60 -5.18
C THR A 62 -5.56 -20.81 -4.06
N ALA A 63 -5.44 -21.41 -2.88
CA ALA A 63 -4.69 -20.85 -1.78
C ALA A 63 -3.75 -21.89 -1.19
N LYS A 64 -2.54 -21.48 -0.79
CA LYS A 64 -1.55 -22.36 -0.21
C LYS A 64 -0.64 -21.61 0.76
N ARG A 65 -0.10 -22.34 1.72
CA ARG A 65 1.03 -21.90 2.56
C ARG A 65 2.30 -22.65 2.15
N VAL A 66 3.40 -21.95 2.09
CA VAL A 66 4.71 -22.52 1.73
C VAL A 66 5.75 -21.99 2.72
N THR A 67 6.62 -22.87 3.20
CA THR A 67 7.81 -22.45 3.94
C THR A 67 9.01 -22.50 3.01
N ARG A 68 9.79 -21.44 2.97
CA ARG A 68 11.06 -21.33 2.26
C ARG A 68 12.18 -21.08 3.24
N HIS A 69 13.39 -21.43 2.85
CA HIS A 69 14.61 -21.05 3.57
C HIS A 69 15.36 -20.06 2.71
N LEU A 70 15.70 -18.92 3.31
CA LEU A 70 16.50 -17.87 2.71
C LEU A 70 17.97 -18.34 2.62
N GLU A 71 18.80 -17.60 1.89
CA GLU A 71 20.22 -17.96 1.71
C GLU A 71 20.99 -18.10 3.05
N ASP A 72 20.62 -17.35 4.06
CA ASP A 72 21.18 -17.42 5.41
C ASP A 72 20.57 -18.52 6.29
N GLY A 73 19.73 -19.38 5.71
CA GLY A 73 19.09 -20.51 6.39
C GLY A 73 17.85 -20.17 7.21
N ARG A 74 17.48 -18.88 7.37
CA ARG A 74 16.25 -18.49 8.09
C ARG A 74 15.00 -18.85 7.29
N ALA A 75 13.98 -19.32 8.00
CA ALA A 75 12.71 -19.66 7.37
C ALA A 75 11.87 -18.41 7.10
N VAL A 76 11.10 -18.45 6.02
CA VAL A 76 10.01 -17.53 5.72
C VAL A 76 8.77 -18.33 5.35
N ARG A 77 7.63 -17.97 5.94
CA ARG A 77 6.33 -18.51 5.59
C ARG A 77 5.64 -17.58 4.61
N ILE A 78 5.08 -18.16 3.55
CA ILE A 78 4.45 -17.44 2.45
C ILE A 78 3.05 -17.99 2.27
N SER A 79 2.06 -17.14 2.37
CA SER A 79 0.67 -17.43 2.02
C SER A 79 0.38 -16.88 0.63
N VAL A 80 -0.10 -17.70 -0.28
CA VAL A 80 -0.32 -17.32 -1.68
C VAL A 80 -1.74 -17.65 -2.08
N VAL A 81 -2.48 -16.64 -2.53
CA VAL A 81 -3.74 -16.79 -3.27
C VAL A 81 -3.44 -16.61 -4.75
N SER A 82 -3.85 -17.56 -5.58
CA SER A 82 -3.64 -17.53 -7.03
C SER A 82 -5.00 -17.49 -7.73
N VAL A 83 -5.18 -16.53 -8.63
CA VAL A 83 -6.43 -16.32 -9.39
C VAL A 83 -6.14 -16.44 -10.87
N ALA A 84 -6.63 -17.51 -11.49
CA ALA A 84 -6.50 -17.72 -12.92
C ALA A 84 -7.41 -16.77 -13.71
N PRO A 85 -7.04 -16.34 -14.94
CA PRO A 85 -7.89 -15.48 -15.77
C PRO A 85 -9.27 -16.10 -16.10
N SER A 86 -9.34 -17.43 -16.11
CA SER A 86 -10.57 -18.19 -16.36
C SER A 86 -11.45 -18.36 -15.12
N ALA A 87 -11.01 -17.92 -13.95
CA ALA A 87 -11.79 -18.04 -12.73
C ALA A 87 -13.08 -17.22 -12.82
N GLY A 88 -14.18 -17.78 -12.30
CA GLY A 88 -15.47 -17.10 -12.21
C GLY A 88 -15.53 -16.03 -11.11
N VAL A 89 -14.45 -15.29 -10.93
CA VAL A 89 -14.29 -14.25 -9.91
C VAL A 89 -13.77 -12.96 -10.52
N GLU A 90 -13.86 -11.90 -9.75
CA GLU A 90 -13.18 -10.62 -9.98
C GLU A 90 -12.25 -10.33 -8.83
N VAL A 91 -11.10 -9.70 -9.09
CA VAL A 91 -10.27 -9.13 -8.05
C VAL A 91 -10.51 -7.63 -8.03
N ARG A 92 -10.95 -7.12 -6.89
CA ARG A 92 -11.40 -5.74 -6.73
C ARG A 92 -10.69 -5.06 -5.58
N VAL A 93 -10.53 -3.75 -5.68
CA VAL A 93 -10.18 -2.90 -4.54
C VAL A 93 -11.44 -2.69 -3.71
N VAL A 94 -11.36 -2.98 -2.40
CA VAL A 94 -12.48 -2.82 -1.48
C VAL A 94 -12.02 -2.04 -0.25
N HIS A 95 -12.79 -1.04 0.13
CA HIS A 95 -12.62 -0.26 1.36
C HIS A 95 -13.86 -0.40 2.24
N GLY A 96 -13.84 0.13 3.45
CA GLY A 96 -14.98 0.17 4.34
C GLY A 96 -16.16 0.98 3.78
N ALA A 97 -17.18 1.18 4.59
CA ALA A 97 -18.33 2.00 4.20
C ALA A 97 -17.93 3.44 3.79
N HIS A 98 -16.79 3.89 4.31
CA HIS A 98 -16.18 5.19 4.01
C HIS A 98 -14.66 5.01 3.97
N VAL A 99 -14.01 5.67 3.01
CA VAL A 99 -12.54 5.66 2.85
C VAL A 99 -11.81 6.24 4.07
N ALA A 100 -12.47 7.08 4.85
CA ALA A 100 -11.95 7.62 6.11
C ALA A 100 -12.04 6.62 7.29
N THR A 101 -12.29 5.33 7.04
CA THR A 101 -12.48 4.34 8.11
C THR A 101 -11.77 3.05 7.78
N ALA A 102 -10.72 2.75 8.54
CA ALA A 102 -10.00 1.49 8.42
C ALA A 102 -10.84 0.30 8.93
N GLY A 103 -10.63 -0.86 8.31
CA GLY A 103 -11.22 -2.13 8.72
C GLY A 103 -10.21 -3.27 8.64
N THR A 104 -10.41 -4.38 9.36
CA THR A 104 -9.56 -5.56 9.17
C THR A 104 -9.80 -6.16 7.78
N VAL A 105 -8.80 -6.86 7.22
CA VAL A 105 -8.96 -7.53 5.92
C VAL A 105 -10.14 -8.52 5.94
N GLU A 106 -10.36 -9.18 7.07
CA GLU A 106 -11.52 -10.07 7.26
C GLU A 106 -12.85 -9.32 7.17
N GLN A 107 -12.95 -8.14 7.83
CA GLN A 107 -14.14 -7.29 7.76
C GLN A 107 -14.40 -6.80 6.33
N LEU A 108 -13.35 -6.32 5.63
CA LEU A 108 -13.44 -5.85 4.27
C LEU A 108 -13.83 -6.98 3.30
N ALA A 109 -13.23 -8.17 3.46
CA ALA A 109 -13.58 -9.36 2.69
C ALA A 109 -15.05 -9.76 2.90
N HIS A 110 -15.51 -9.76 4.16
CA HIS A 110 -16.91 -10.07 4.49
C HIS A 110 -17.89 -9.08 3.86
N LEU A 111 -17.61 -7.78 3.97
CA LEU A 111 -18.44 -6.73 3.37
C LEU A 111 -18.54 -6.85 1.85
N ALA A 112 -17.47 -7.29 1.19
CA ALA A 112 -17.42 -7.49 -0.25
C ALA A 112 -17.98 -8.86 -0.70
N GLY A 113 -18.30 -9.78 0.20
CA GLY A 113 -18.65 -11.16 -0.15
C GLY A 113 -17.50 -11.94 -0.79
N ALA A 114 -16.26 -11.60 -0.42
CA ALA A 114 -15.06 -12.17 -1.00
C ALA A 114 -14.76 -13.56 -0.45
N VAL A 115 -14.26 -14.45 -1.32
CA VAL A 115 -13.77 -15.79 -0.93
C VAL A 115 -12.33 -15.78 -0.46
N ALA A 116 -11.56 -14.75 -0.84
CA ALA A 116 -10.21 -14.48 -0.34
C ALA A 116 -9.91 -12.98 -0.43
N ALA A 117 -9.01 -12.48 0.41
CA ALA A 117 -8.52 -11.11 0.35
C ALA A 117 -7.12 -11.00 0.94
N VAL A 118 -6.39 -9.97 0.51
CA VAL A 118 -5.15 -9.50 1.16
C VAL A 118 -5.25 -8.01 1.40
N ASN A 119 -4.45 -7.46 2.34
CA ASN A 119 -4.34 -6.01 2.52
C ASN A 119 -3.84 -5.33 1.26
N GLY A 120 -4.15 -4.06 1.10
CA GLY A 120 -3.92 -3.30 -0.11
C GLY A 120 -2.88 -2.20 -0.01
N ALA A 121 -3.28 -0.94 -0.25
CA ALA A 121 -2.43 0.23 -0.35
C ALA A 121 -1.77 0.63 0.97
N PHE A 122 -0.72 1.46 0.86
CA PHE A 122 -0.21 2.22 2.01
C PHE A 122 -1.25 3.23 2.48
N PHE A 123 -1.29 3.48 3.78
CA PHE A 123 -2.23 4.41 4.38
C PHE A 123 -1.65 5.06 5.63
N ALA A 124 -2.25 6.16 6.08
CA ALA A 124 -1.89 6.79 7.33
C ALA A 124 -2.35 5.93 8.52
N THR A 125 -1.41 5.42 9.28
CA THR A 125 -1.68 4.54 10.44
C THR A 125 -1.91 5.30 11.73
N VAL A 126 -1.40 6.53 11.83
CA VAL A 126 -1.46 7.37 13.02
C VAL A 126 -1.53 8.84 12.64
N GLU A 127 -2.06 9.66 13.54
CA GLU A 127 -1.88 11.11 13.45
C GLU A 127 -0.42 11.47 13.69
N LEU A 128 0.22 12.09 12.69
CA LEU A 128 1.55 12.65 12.84
C LEU A 128 1.44 14.10 13.34
N PRO A 129 2.43 14.60 14.11
CA PRO A 129 2.46 15.99 14.51
C PRO A 129 2.31 16.92 13.30
N GLY A 130 1.22 17.70 13.30
CA GLY A 130 0.88 18.58 12.19
C GLY A 130 0.25 17.92 10.96
N TYR A 131 -0.09 16.63 11.02
CA TYR A 131 -0.91 15.94 10.03
C TYR A 131 -2.19 15.41 10.71
N PRO A 132 -3.34 16.04 10.46
CA PRO A 132 -4.61 15.61 11.04
C PRO A 132 -5.24 14.47 10.22
N GLY A 133 -4.44 13.49 9.81
CA GLY A 133 -4.91 12.32 9.08
C GLY A 133 -5.95 11.52 9.89
N TYR A 134 -6.60 10.61 9.24
CA TYR A 134 -7.57 9.72 9.87
C TYR A 134 -7.27 8.28 9.44
N PRO A 135 -7.64 7.31 10.27
CA PRO A 135 -7.45 5.90 9.93
C PRO A 135 -8.17 5.58 8.60
N GLY A 136 -7.45 5.08 7.62
CA GLY A 136 -7.98 4.79 6.30
C GLY A 136 -7.65 5.83 5.22
N ASP A 137 -6.90 6.88 5.54
CA ASP A 137 -6.37 7.84 4.56
C ASP A 137 -5.34 7.14 3.66
N VAL A 138 -5.75 6.81 2.43
CA VAL A 138 -4.92 6.09 1.45
C VAL A 138 -3.79 6.99 0.95
N LEU A 139 -2.58 6.47 0.89
CA LEU A 139 -1.41 7.17 0.37
C LEU A 139 -1.18 6.79 -1.09
N GLY A 140 -1.68 7.62 -2.01
CA GLY A 140 -1.58 7.40 -3.45
C GLY A 140 -2.91 7.04 -4.10
N VAL A 141 -2.84 6.56 -5.33
CA VAL A 141 -4.03 6.33 -6.14
C VAL A 141 -4.91 5.21 -5.61
N GLU A 142 -6.20 5.49 -5.53
CA GLU A 142 -7.24 4.47 -5.44
C GLU A 142 -8.32 4.76 -6.48
N VAL A 143 -8.61 3.78 -7.31
CA VAL A 143 -9.76 3.77 -8.21
C VAL A 143 -10.58 2.53 -7.90
N ALA A 144 -11.84 2.70 -7.56
CA ALA A 144 -12.78 1.63 -7.34
C ALA A 144 -13.93 1.72 -8.34
N ASP A 145 -14.16 0.63 -9.08
CA ASP A 145 -15.22 0.53 -10.10
C ASP A 145 -15.16 1.70 -11.14
N GLY A 146 -13.94 2.02 -11.60
CA GLY A 146 -13.69 3.09 -12.58
C GLY A 146 -13.79 4.52 -12.03
N ARG A 147 -13.98 4.69 -10.72
CA ARG A 147 -14.13 6.00 -10.06
C ARG A 147 -12.92 6.31 -9.21
N LEU A 148 -12.33 7.48 -9.39
CA LEU A 148 -11.23 7.94 -8.57
C LEU A 148 -11.69 8.20 -7.14
N VAL A 149 -11.04 7.54 -6.18
CA VAL A 149 -11.28 7.63 -4.75
C VAL A 149 -10.18 8.42 -4.06
N SER A 150 -8.92 8.26 -4.50
CA SER A 150 -7.76 9.00 -4.04
C SER A 150 -6.81 9.25 -5.22
N GLU A 151 -6.15 10.40 -5.25
CA GLU A 151 -5.22 10.78 -6.32
C GLU A 151 -3.86 10.08 -6.22
N ALA A 152 -3.15 10.01 -7.34
CA ALA A 152 -1.79 9.49 -7.39
C ALA A 152 -0.75 10.53 -6.95
N ALA A 153 0.29 10.08 -6.27
CA ALA A 153 1.59 10.74 -6.33
C ALA A 153 2.21 10.42 -7.70
N ASP A 154 2.41 11.43 -8.54
CA ASP A 154 2.73 11.27 -9.97
C ASP A 154 3.98 10.42 -10.24
N GLY A 155 3.80 9.36 -11.00
CA GLY A 155 4.85 8.40 -11.32
C GLY A 155 5.05 7.32 -10.26
N ALA A 156 4.23 7.29 -9.20
CA ALA A 156 4.21 6.18 -8.27
C ALA A 156 3.65 4.91 -8.93
N THR A 157 4.13 3.77 -8.47
CA THR A 157 3.71 2.47 -9.00
C THR A 157 2.31 2.11 -8.49
N ALA A 158 1.50 1.50 -9.34
CA ALA A 158 0.20 0.98 -9.02
C ALA A 158 -0.05 -0.39 -9.65
N LEU A 159 -0.93 -1.17 -9.06
CA LEU A 159 -1.53 -2.34 -9.69
C LEU A 159 -2.85 -1.91 -10.35
N ILE A 160 -2.99 -2.23 -11.63
CA ILE A 160 -4.19 -1.96 -12.42
C ILE A 160 -4.91 -3.28 -12.64
N LEU A 161 -6.16 -3.32 -12.21
CA LEU A 161 -7.07 -4.47 -12.31
C LEU A 161 -8.19 -4.12 -13.30
N PRO A 162 -8.08 -4.50 -14.58
CA PRO A 162 -9.13 -4.24 -15.53
C PRO A 162 -10.41 -4.96 -15.16
N GLY A 163 -11.55 -4.30 -15.34
CA GLY A 163 -12.85 -4.93 -15.19
C GLY A 163 -13.10 -6.03 -16.23
N PRO A 164 -14.28 -6.68 -16.19
CA PRO A 164 -14.61 -7.78 -17.08
C PRO A 164 -14.38 -7.43 -18.55
N GLY A 165 -13.59 -8.25 -19.25
CA GLY A 165 -13.24 -8.04 -20.66
C GLY A 165 -12.16 -6.97 -20.93
N GLY A 166 -11.65 -6.31 -19.92
CA GLY A 166 -10.66 -5.21 -20.03
C GLY A 166 -9.20 -5.64 -20.18
N GLY A 167 -8.92 -6.95 -20.20
CA GLY A 167 -7.56 -7.46 -20.36
C GLY A 167 -7.01 -8.12 -19.08
N ARG A 168 -5.69 -8.17 -18.93
CA ARG A 168 -5.03 -8.77 -17.78
C ARG A 168 -4.63 -7.72 -16.74
N PRO A 169 -4.52 -8.08 -15.46
CA PRO A 169 -3.86 -7.25 -14.46
C PRO A 169 -2.45 -6.85 -14.91
N ARG A 170 -2.01 -5.64 -14.53
CA ARG A 170 -0.66 -5.16 -14.85
C ARG A 170 -0.15 -4.18 -13.80
N VAL A 171 1.17 -4.02 -13.74
CA VAL A 171 1.85 -3.03 -12.91
C VAL A 171 2.30 -1.87 -13.80
N ASP A 172 1.96 -0.64 -13.41
CA ASP A 172 2.35 0.56 -14.17
C ASP A 172 2.69 1.71 -13.21
N GLU A 173 3.37 2.73 -13.71
CA GLU A 173 3.49 4.02 -13.05
C GLU A 173 2.31 4.90 -13.49
N VAL A 174 1.64 5.51 -12.52
CA VAL A 174 0.42 6.28 -12.78
C VAL A 174 0.55 7.74 -12.37
N ALA A 175 -0.23 8.57 -13.02
CA ALA A 175 -0.37 9.99 -12.71
C ALA A 175 -1.84 10.38 -12.77
N THR A 176 -2.24 11.34 -11.93
CA THR A 176 -3.57 11.97 -12.00
C THR A 176 -3.47 13.40 -12.53
N ARG A 177 -4.49 13.81 -13.28
CA ARG A 177 -4.70 15.21 -13.67
C ARG A 177 -6.16 15.52 -13.42
N LEU A 178 -6.38 16.46 -12.51
CA LEU A 178 -7.70 16.85 -12.05
C LEU A 178 -7.90 18.33 -12.37
N THR A 179 -8.99 18.67 -13.05
CA THR A 179 -9.28 20.06 -13.43
C THR A 179 -10.72 20.43 -13.10
N LEU A 180 -10.89 21.58 -12.50
CA LEU A 180 -12.18 22.25 -12.32
C LEU A 180 -12.42 23.22 -13.47
N ARG A 181 -13.66 23.27 -13.95
CA ARG A 181 -14.14 24.24 -14.91
C ARG A 181 -15.47 24.82 -14.46
N ALA A 182 -15.49 26.12 -14.22
CA ALA A 182 -16.71 26.86 -13.89
C ALA A 182 -17.47 27.29 -15.15
N ASP A 183 -18.76 27.56 -15.02
CA ASP A 183 -19.64 28.01 -16.14
C ASP A 183 -19.19 29.32 -16.79
N ASP A 184 -18.46 30.16 -16.08
CA ASP A 184 -17.88 31.41 -16.62
C ASP A 184 -16.60 31.20 -17.43
N GLY A 185 -16.16 29.94 -17.58
CA GLY A 185 -14.97 29.56 -18.34
C GLY A 185 -13.68 29.49 -17.51
N ALA A 186 -13.71 29.92 -16.24
CA ALA A 186 -12.55 29.83 -15.36
C ALA A 186 -12.16 28.36 -15.14
N ARG A 187 -10.84 28.13 -15.09
CA ARG A 187 -10.25 26.80 -14.85
C ARG A 187 -9.25 26.87 -13.72
N ARG A 188 -9.19 25.80 -12.92
CA ARG A 188 -8.20 25.60 -11.88
C ARG A 188 -7.90 24.12 -11.73
N GLU A 189 -6.72 23.78 -11.27
CA GLU A 189 -6.38 22.45 -10.81
C GLU A 189 -7.25 22.10 -9.59
N LEU A 190 -7.71 20.85 -9.54
CA LEU A 190 -8.27 20.24 -8.34
C LEU A 190 -7.15 19.45 -7.72
N ASP A 191 -6.73 19.83 -6.54
CA ASP A 191 -5.47 19.40 -5.94
C ASP A 191 -5.58 18.02 -5.29
N GLY A 192 -6.79 17.60 -4.91
CA GLY A 192 -6.98 16.30 -4.29
C GLY A 192 -8.43 15.83 -4.24
N VAL A 193 -8.57 14.55 -3.86
CA VAL A 193 -9.86 13.85 -3.69
C VAL A 193 -9.84 13.09 -2.36
N ASN A 194 -10.81 13.35 -1.51
CA ASN A 194 -11.02 12.62 -0.25
C ASN A 194 -9.79 12.61 0.67
N ARG A 195 -9.18 13.73 0.88
CA ARG A 195 -8.12 13.96 1.88
C ARG A 195 -8.25 15.32 2.55
N VAL A 196 -7.56 15.54 3.65
CA VAL A 196 -7.59 16.84 4.33
C VAL A 196 -6.80 17.88 3.55
N PRO A 197 -7.37 19.07 3.23
CA PRO A 197 -6.64 20.12 2.54
C PRO A 197 -5.43 20.63 3.31
N GLY A 198 -4.37 20.99 2.61
CA GLY A 198 -3.22 21.70 3.12
C GLY A 198 -2.08 20.84 3.66
N ARG A 199 -2.31 19.56 3.88
CA ARG A 199 -1.28 18.64 4.39
C ARG A 199 -1.44 17.25 3.76
N ILE A 200 -0.38 16.77 3.14
CA ILE A 200 -0.39 15.58 2.31
C ILE A 200 0.73 14.66 2.78
N LEU A 201 0.39 13.47 3.26
CA LEU A 201 1.37 12.42 3.55
C LEU A 201 1.59 11.59 2.28
N GLY A 202 2.86 11.25 1.99
CA GLY A 202 3.17 10.49 0.77
C GLY A 202 2.97 11.31 -0.51
N CYS A 203 3.25 12.58 -0.45
CA CYS A 203 3.03 13.60 -1.47
C CYS A 203 3.86 13.45 -2.75
N GLY A 204 3.59 14.30 -3.69
CA GLY A 204 4.31 14.51 -4.95
C GLY A 204 3.42 14.43 -6.18
N GLY A 205 3.58 15.35 -7.09
CA GLY A 205 3.01 15.29 -8.44
C GLY A 205 1.95 16.29 -8.78
N THR A 206 1.00 16.61 -7.93
CA THR A 206 0.02 17.69 -8.19
C THR A 206 0.52 19.00 -7.62
N GLY A 207 0.28 20.09 -8.38
CA GLY A 207 0.91 21.37 -8.18
C GLY A 207 0.81 21.98 -6.80
N GLY A 208 1.86 22.63 -6.35
CA GLY A 208 1.90 23.38 -5.10
C GLY A 208 2.57 22.69 -3.94
N ASP A 209 2.75 21.37 -3.98
CA ASP A 209 3.33 20.58 -2.90
C ASP A 209 4.73 21.06 -2.49
N LEU A 210 4.89 21.41 -1.22
CA LEU A 210 6.16 21.76 -0.61
C LEU A 210 6.49 20.76 0.49
N LEU A 211 7.71 20.20 0.49
CA LEU A 211 8.17 19.39 1.62
C LEU A 211 8.02 20.16 2.93
N ALA A 212 7.28 19.64 3.89
CA ALA A 212 6.98 20.34 5.15
C ALA A 212 8.26 20.72 5.91
N ALA A 213 9.29 19.86 5.88
CA ALA A 213 10.55 20.07 6.57
C ALA A 213 11.42 21.18 5.95
N THR A 214 11.34 21.42 4.66
CA THR A 214 12.26 22.33 3.94
C THR A 214 11.56 23.45 3.17
N ARG A 215 10.25 23.37 3.01
CA ARG A 215 9.41 24.26 2.17
C ARG A 215 9.90 24.34 0.71
N LYS A 216 10.59 23.30 0.25
CA LYS A 216 11.01 23.19 -1.16
C LYS A 216 9.92 22.51 -1.98
N PRO A 217 9.69 22.95 -3.22
CA PRO A 217 8.78 22.28 -4.14
C PRO A 217 9.14 20.79 -4.31
N GLU A 218 8.15 19.96 -4.32
CA GLU A 218 8.30 18.53 -4.55
C GLU A 218 7.32 18.04 -5.61
N SER A 219 7.86 17.42 -6.65
CA SER A 219 7.09 16.87 -7.76
C SER A 219 7.25 15.35 -7.91
N ARG A 220 8.05 14.72 -7.05
CA ARG A 220 8.30 13.29 -7.09
C ARG A 220 7.59 12.60 -5.94
N PRO A 221 7.18 11.34 -6.11
CA PRO A 221 6.62 10.57 -5.01
C PRO A 221 7.53 10.56 -3.78
N ARG A 222 6.94 10.74 -2.60
CA ARG A 222 7.61 10.78 -1.31
C ARG A 222 6.91 9.86 -0.32
N HIS A 223 7.42 8.65 -0.20
CA HIS A 223 6.84 7.68 0.73
C HIS A 223 7.03 8.14 2.20
N ASN A 224 5.92 8.21 2.96
CA ASN A 224 5.88 8.61 4.37
C ASN A 224 6.51 9.98 4.69
N GLN A 225 6.58 10.90 3.73
CA GLN A 225 6.99 12.27 3.98
C GLN A 225 5.79 13.21 3.89
N LEU A 226 5.80 14.22 4.78
CA LEU A 226 4.75 15.23 4.84
C LEU A 226 5.08 16.37 3.88
N CYS A 227 4.13 16.73 3.04
CA CYS A 227 4.09 17.98 2.30
C CYS A 227 3.01 18.92 2.85
N VAL A 228 3.12 20.17 2.46
CA VAL A 228 2.12 21.19 2.72
C VAL A 228 1.81 21.94 1.43
N ASP A 229 0.55 22.31 1.26
CA ASP A 229 0.09 23.27 0.27
C ASP A 229 -0.92 24.21 0.94
N ASP A 230 -0.63 25.49 0.93
CA ASP A 230 -1.48 26.50 1.59
C ASP A 230 -2.59 27.02 0.65
N SER A 231 -2.71 26.45 -0.57
CA SER A 231 -3.59 26.97 -1.63
C SER A 231 -4.24 25.84 -2.45
N GLU A 232 -5.10 25.05 -1.84
CA GLU A 232 -5.70 23.86 -2.45
C GLU A 232 -7.21 23.95 -2.61
N ILE A 233 -7.74 23.12 -3.53
CA ILE A 233 -9.14 22.68 -3.57
C ILE A 233 -9.14 21.14 -3.53
N VAL A 234 -9.83 20.57 -2.55
CA VAL A 234 -10.02 19.12 -2.40
C VAL A 234 -11.49 18.77 -2.57
N ALA A 235 -11.78 17.76 -3.38
CA ALA A 235 -13.14 17.26 -3.57
C ALA A 235 -13.47 16.17 -2.55
N PHE A 236 -14.69 16.20 -2.01
CA PHE A 236 -15.22 15.12 -1.17
C PHE A 236 -16.48 14.53 -1.81
N GLY A 237 -16.45 13.23 -2.03
CA GLY A 237 -17.57 12.43 -2.48
C GLY A 237 -18.29 11.71 -1.32
N PRO A 238 -19.38 10.99 -1.61
CA PRO A 238 -20.05 10.15 -0.63
C PRO A 238 -19.15 8.99 -0.13
N GLU A 239 -18.13 8.65 -0.86
CA GLU A 239 -17.11 7.67 -0.50
C GLU A 239 -16.30 8.09 0.73
N TRP A 240 -16.08 9.40 0.90
CA TRP A 240 -15.40 9.95 2.08
C TRP A 240 -16.14 9.66 3.37
N GLY A 241 -17.43 9.90 3.39
CA GLY A 241 -18.27 9.78 4.56
C GLY A 241 -19.44 10.76 4.55
N VAL A 242 -20.03 10.97 5.73
CA VAL A 242 -21.23 11.80 5.87
C VAL A 242 -20.93 13.31 5.80
N SER A 243 -19.73 13.70 6.23
CA SER A 243 -19.33 15.10 6.34
C SER A 243 -17.88 15.30 5.95
N SER A 244 -17.58 16.36 5.20
CA SER A 244 -16.23 16.82 4.95
C SER A 244 -15.55 17.32 6.23
N PRO A 245 -14.19 17.28 6.31
CA PRO A 245 -13.47 17.77 7.47
C PRO A 245 -13.73 19.24 7.76
N PRO A 246 -13.69 19.68 9.03
CA PRO A 246 -13.78 21.08 9.37
C PRO A 246 -12.56 21.84 8.86
N GLY A 247 -12.77 22.93 8.13
CA GLY A 247 -11.72 23.83 7.68
C GLY A 247 -11.43 24.93 8.69
N ALA A 248 -10.25 25.52 8.61
CA ALA A 248 -9.86 26.69 9.39
C ALA A 248 -10.56 27.97 8.87
N ASP A 249 -10.45 29.06 9.64
CA ASP A 249 -10.91 30.38 9.22
C ASP A 249 -10.26 30.77 7.88
N GLY A 250 -11.05 31.39 6.99
CA GLY A 250 -10.61 31.71 5.63
C GLY A 250 -10.85 30.59 4.60
N SER A 251 -11.13 29.37 5.02
CA SER A 251 -11.55 28.31 4.10
C SER A 251 -12.97 28.53 3.57
N ALA A 252 -13.27 27.94 2.40
CA ALA A 252 -14.60 27.94 1.81
C ALA A 252 -14.95 26.57 1.27
N GLU A 253 -16.23 26.23 1.26
CA GLU A 253 -16.69 24.99 0.68
C GLU A 253 -17.94 25.19 -0.17
N VAL A 254 -17.92 24.59 -1.35
CA VAL A 254 -19.02 24.62 -2.32
C VAL A 254 -19.70 23.26 -2.32
N LEU A 255 -21.03 23.27 -2.16
CA LEU A 255 -21.85 22.07 -2.20
C LEU A 255 -22.40 21.87 -3.62
N LEU A 256 -22.22 20.67 -4.16
CA LEU A 256 -22.64 20.31 -5.50
C LEU A 256 -23.70 19.22 -5.48
N ASP A 257 -24.69 19.34 -6.36
CA ASP A 257 -25.61 18.23 -6.65
C ASP A 257 -24.94 17.15 -7.53
N GLY A 258 -25.62 16.04 -7.80
CA GLY A 258 -25.12 14.95 -8.63
C GLY A 258 -24.83 15.32 -10.10
N ARG A 259 -25.18 16.56 -10.54
CA ARG A 259 -24.90 17.10 -11.87
C ARG A 259 -23.79 18.15 -11.86
N GLY A 260 -23.16 18.36 -10.70
CA GLY A 260 -22.11 19.37 -10.51
C GLY A 260 -22.63 20.81 -10.42
N ARG A 261 -23.94 21.02 -10.14
CA ARG A 261 -24.51 22.34 -9.94
C ARG A 261 -24.34 22.78 -8.50
N VAL A 262 -23.87 23.99 -8.29
CA VAL A 262 -23.68 24.57 -6.95
C VAL A 262 -25.05 24.79 -6.30
N THR A 263 -25.26 24.12 -5.18
CA THR A 263 -26.49 24.24 -4.36
C THR A 263 -26.30 25.23 -3.23
N ASP A 264 -25.11 25.29 -2.66
CA ASP A 264 -24.78 26.22 -1.57
C ASP A 264 -23.27 26.47 -1.47
N VAL A 265 -22.88 27.49 -0.70
CA VAL A 265 -21.51 27.86 -0.35
C VAL A 265 -21.45 28.14 1.14
N ARG A 266 -20.51 27.57 1.86
CA ARG A 266 -20.33 27.79 3.30
C ARG A 266 -18.92 28.21 3.67
N ARG A 267 -18.79 28.90 4.77
CA ARG A 267 -17.54 29.42 5.35
C ARG A 267 -17.64 29.35 6.88
N PRO A 268 -16.65 28.75 7.56
CA PRO A 268 -15.54 27.98 7.01
C PRO A 268 -16.01 26.70 6.31
N ALA A 269 -15.08 25.99 5.63
CA ALA A 269 -15.36 24.69 5.05
C ALA A 269 -15.69 23.65 6.12
N GLY A 270 -16.32 22.55 5.72
CA GLY A 270 -16.67 21.44 6.60
C GLY A 270 -18.17 21.30 6.84
N GLY A 271 -18.60 20.07 7.07
CA GLY A 271 -19.98 19.72 7.36
C GLY A 271 -20.59 18.77 6.34
N ARG A 272 -21.90 18.56 6.39
CA ARG A 272 -22.57 17.48 5.66
C ARG A 272 -22.37 17.54 4.15
N ILE A 273 -21.96 16.42 3.56
CA ILE A 273 -21.90 16.21 2.11
C ILE A 273 -23.31 15.94 1.59
N PRO A 274 -23.76 16.61 0.50
CA PRO A 274 -25.08 16.39 -0.08
C PRO A 274 -25.29 14.93 -0.52
N ARG A 275 -26.45 14.36 -0.25
CA ARG A 275 -26.79 13.03 -0.74
C ARG A 275 -26.79 12.99 -2.26
N GLY A 276 -26.05 12.05 -2.87
CA GLY A 276 -25.89 11.95 -4.32
C GLY A 276 -25.15 13.12 -4.97
N GLY A 277 -24.52 13.96 -4.15
CA GLY A 277 -23.69 15.09 -4.55
C GLY A 277 -22.25 14.98 -4.04
N SER A 278 -21.58 16.10 -3.99
CA SER A 278 -20.19 16.21 -3.51
C SER A 278 -19.92 17.60 -2.98
N THR A 279 -18.73 17.82 -2.41
CA THR A 279 -18.28 19.15 -2.04
C THR A 279 -16.89 19.45 -2.61
N LEU A 280 -16.56 20.73 -2.72
CA LEU A 280 -15.23 21.23 -3.06
C LEU A 280 -14.81 22.14 -1.89
N ALA A 281 -13.85 21.72 -1.10
CA ALA A 281 -13.31 22.49 0.01
C ALA A 281 -12.01 23.17 -0.41
N GLY A 282 -11.93 24.48 -0.27
CA GLY A 282 -10.79 25.30 -0.66
C GLY A 282 -10.14 26.00 0.51
N ILE A 283 -8.83 26.13 0.45
CA ILE A 283 -7.99 26.96 1.33
C ILE A 283 -7.16 27.93 0.50
N GLY A 284 -6.73 29.05 1.11
CA GLY A 284 -5.94 30.07 0.40
C GLY A 284 -6.57 30.51 -0.92
N GLU A 285 -5.79 30.60 -1.99
CA GLU A 285 -6.28 30.96 -3.32
C GLU A 285 -7.31 29.97 -3.87
N GLY A 286 -7.32 28.71 -3.39
CA GLY A 286 -8.36 27.74 -3.72
C GLY A 286 -9.73 28.18 -3.19
N ALA A 287 -9.78 28.66 -1.96
CA ALA A 287 -11.01 29.22 -1.39
C ALA A 287 -11.48 30.48 -2.16
N ASP A 288 -10.53 31.37 -2.51
CA ASP A 288 -10.83 32.59 -3.26
C ASP A 288 -11.39 32.27 -4.65
N TRP A 289 -10.80 31.27 -5.33
CA TRP A 289 -11.28 30.81 -6.64
C TRP A 289 -12.71 30.24 -6.54
N LEU A 290 -13.01 29.42 -5.55
CA LEU A 290 -14.34 28.85 -5.33
C LEU A 290 -15.38 29.99 -5.12
N LEU A 291 -15.06 30.97 -4.29
CA LEU A 291 -15.94 32.12 -4.01
C LEU A 291 -16.17 33.01 -5.23
N ALA A 292 -15.18 33.16 -6.09
CA ALA A 292 -15.27 33.98 -7.30
C ALA A 292 -16.09 33.28 -8.40
N HIS A 293 -15.87 31.99 -8.61
CA HIS A 293 -16.31 31.29 -9.82
C HIS A 293 -17.40 30.24 -9.59
N ALA A 294 -17.50 29.64 -8.39
CA ALA A 294 -18.47 28.60 -8.08
C ALA A 294 -19.76 29.18 -7.48
N ARG A 295 -20.54 29.87 -8.27
CA ARG A 295 -21.75 30.60 -7.84
C ARG A 295 -22.97 29.67 -7.78
N ARG A 296 -23.85 29.87 -6.77
CA ARG A 296 -25.10 29.13 -6.61
C ARG A 296 -25.91 29.07 -7.91
N GLY A 297 -26.43 27.91 -8.26
CA GLY A 297 -27.16 27.62 -9.49
C GLY A 297 -26.30 27.42 -10.74
N ARG A 298 -25.00 27.75 -10.70
CA ARG A 298 -24.06 27.51 -11.79
C ARG A 298 -23.42 26.15 -11.66
N ARG A 299 -22.81 25.66 -12.73
CA ARG A 299 -22.14 24.36 -12.77
C ARG A 299 -20.62 24.52 -12.58
N VAL A 300 -20.04 23.61 -11.80
CA VAL A 300 -18.60 23.36 -11.77
C VAL A 300 -18.38 21.92 -12.24
N ALA A 301 -17.77 21.79 -13.41
CA ALA A 301 -17.41 20.47 -13.96
C ALA A 301 -16.04 20.03 -13.43
N ARG A 302 -15.90 18.74 -13.19
CA ARG A 302 -14.62 18.09 -12.87
C ARG A 302 -14.20 17.25 -14.05
N ASP A 303 -12.96 17.43 -14.50
CA ASP A 303 -12.29 16.57 -15.46
C ASP A 303 -11.26 15.72 -14.69
N VAL A 304 -11.37 14.40 -14.79
CA VAL A 304 -10.55 13.44 -14.05
C VAL A 304 -9.84 12.57 -15.07
N GLN A 305 -8.52 12.59 -15.04
CA GLN A 305 -7.68 11.77 -15.87
C GLN A 305 -6.71 11.00 -14.97
N VAL A 306 -6.67 9.68 -15.13
CA VAL A 306 -5.64 8.81 -14.55
C VAL A 306 -4.94 8.15 -15.73
N THR A 307 -3.65 8.38 -15.85
CA THR A 307 -2.84 7.92 -16.98
C THR A 307 -1.73 7.00 -16.53
N GLY A 308 -1.42 5.98 -17.33
CA GLY A 308 -0.21 5.19 -17.17
C GLY A 308 1.02 5.91 -17.74
N ARG A 309 2.20 5.35 -17.59
CA ARG A 309 3.48 5.92 -18.04
C ARG A 309 3.55 6.23 -19.54
N GLU A 310 2.79 5.51 -20.37
CA GLU A 310 2.71 5.75 -21.81
C GLU A 310 1.66 6.84 -22.20
N GLY A 311 1.06 7.50 -21.20
CA GLY A 311 0.08 8.56 -21.38
C GLY A 311 -1.34 8.07 -21.71
N GLY A 312 -1.55 6.77 -21.81
CA GLY A 312 -2.88 6.18 -22.01
C GLY A 312 -3.74 6.26 -20.76
N SER A 313 -5.06 6.51 -20.91
CA SER A 313 -6.00 6.44 -19.78
C SER A 313 -6.04 5.03 -19.19
N VAL A 314 -5.99 4.93 -17.86
CA VAL A 314 -6.21 3.69 -17.14
C VAL A 314 -7.66 3.55 -16.67
N LEU A 315 -8.44 4.64 -16.72
CA LEU A 315 -9.87 4.62 -16.41
C LEU A 315 -10.63 4.07 -17.61
N ALA A 316 -11.02 2.83 -17.56
CA ALA A 316 -11.86 2.19 -18.56
C ALA A 316 -12.88 1.26 -17.88
N GLY A 317 -14.18 1.53 -18.08
CA GLY A 317 -15.24 0.69 -17.52
C GLY A 317 -15.11 0.51 -16.01
N HIS A 318 -15.14 -0.74 -15.56
CA HIS A 318 -15.03 -1.14 -14.16
C HIS A 318 -13.57 -1.44 -13.75
N THR A 319 -12.62 -0.57 -14.14
CA THR A 319 -11.22 -0.74 -13.74
C THR A 319 -11.02 -0.35 -12.29
N ASP A 320 -10.33 -1.18 -11.53
CA ASP A 320 -9.80 -0.84 -10.23
C ASP A 320 -8.29 -0.55 -10.33
N VAL A 321 -7.81 0.41 -9.56
CA VAL A 321 -6.38 0.75 -9.44
C VAL A 321 -6.05 0.92 -7.98
N ILE A 322 -4.96 0.30 -7.55
CA ILE A 322 -4.48 0.43 -6.17
C ILE A 322 -3.05 0.95 -6.15
N GLY A 323 -2.84 2.00 -5.39
CA GLY A 323 -1.51 2.55 -5.12
C GLY A 323 -0.64 1.53 -4.42
N ALA A 324 0.58 1.39 -4.89
CA ALA A 324 1.50 0.37 -4.46
C ALA A 324 2.95 0.87 -4.59
N GLY A 325 3.91 0.00 -4.39
CA GLY A 325 5.29 0.32 -4.66
C GLY A 325 6.26 -0.21 -3.58
N PRO A 326 7.51 -0.33 -4.00
CA PRO A 326 8.01 -0.22 -5.35
C PRO A 326 7.58 -1.39 -6.24
N ALA A 327 7.69 -1.25 -7.57
CA ALA A 327 7.68 -2.41 -8.46
C ALA A 327 8.85 -3.32 -8.08
N LEU A 328 8.63 -4.63 -8.19
CA LEU A 328 9.63 -5.66 -7.85
C LEU A 328 10.11 -6.41 -9.08
N VAL A 329 9.21 -6.66 -10.02
CA VAL A 329 9.47 -7.41 -11.26
C VAL A 329 8.86 -6.66 -12.43
N ARG A 330 9.61 -6.57 -13.53
CA ARG A 330 9.15 -6.07 -14.83
C ARG A 330 9.73 -6.96 -15.94
N ASP A 331 8.90 -7.33 -16.90
CA ASP A 331 9.29 -8.18 -18.04
C ASP A 331 10.00 -9.49 -17.63
N GLY A 332 9.58 -10.09 -16.51
CA GLY A 332 10.16 -11.32 -15.99
C GLY A 332 11.57 -11.16 -15.42
N LYS A 333 11.96 -9.93 -15.10
CA LYS A 333 13.26 -9.61 -14.47
C LYS A 333 13.05 -8.81 -13.21
N GLN A 334 13.95 -8.99 -12.25
CA GLN A 334 13.98 -8.14 -11.06
C GLN A 334 14.19 -6.68 -11.47
N TRP A 335 13.27 -5.83 -11.04
CA TRP A 335 13.31 -4.41 -11.32
C TRP A 335 12.67 -3.63 -10.17
N ILE A 336 13.52 -3.17 -9.23
CA ILE A 336 13.07 -2.52 -8.00
C ILE A 336 13.29 -1.02 -8.10
N ASN A 337 12.20 -0.26 -8.26
CA ASN A 337 12.22 1.18 -8.46
C ASN A 337 11.98 2.00 -7.17
N SER A 338 12.58 1.56 -6.03
CA SER A 338 12.35 2.14 -4.70
C SER A 338 12.52 3.67 -4.68
N ALA A 339 13.61 4.20 -5.26
CA ALA A 339 13.88 5.63 -5.28
C ALA A 339 12.82 6.44 -6.06
N ALA A 340 12.30 5.89 -7.16
CA ALA A 340 11.25 6.52 -7.96
C ALA A 340 9.90 6.55 -7.21
N ASN A 341 9.70 5.63 -6.28
CA ASN A 341 8.53 5.58 -5.39
C ASN A 341 8.78 6.31 -4.03
N GLY A 342 9.88 7.04 -3.90
CA GLY A 342 10.15 7.87 -2.73
C GLY A 342 10.59 7.12 -1.48
N PHE A 343 10.93 5.85 -1.59
CA PHE A 343 11.44 5.07 -0.47
C PHE A 343 12.85 5.51 -0.05
N ALA A 344 13.11 5.47 1.24
CA ALA A 344 14.43 5.78 1.79
C ALA A 344 15.51 4.81 1.30
N PRO A 345 16.77 5.26 1.16
CA PRO A 345 17.89 4.35 0.95
C PRO A 345 17.94 3.29 2.05
N GLY A 346 18.14 2.02 1.68
CA GLY A 346 18.16 0.89 2.62
C GLY A 346 16.83 0.14 2.78
N ALA A 347 15.69 0.78 2.57
CA ALA A 347 14.38 0.12 2.65
C ALA A 347 14.26 -1.13 1.74
N ARG A 348 15.08 -1.18 0.69
CA ARG A 348 15.18 -2.32 -0.23
C ARG A 348 15.68 -3.59 0.44
N ASP A 349 16.60 -3.48 1.40
CA ASP A 349 17.36 -4.59 1.97
C ASP A 349 16.83 -5.01 3.35
N GLU A 350 15.90 -4.24 3.92
CA GLU A 350 15.27 -4.55 5.20
C GLU A 350 14.27 -5.71 5.06
N ARG A 351 14.41 -6.72 5.91
CA ARG A 351 13.46 -7.83 6.00
C ARG A 351 12.29 -7.47 6.87
N GLU A 352 11.11 -7.54 6.26
CA GLU A 352 9.83 -7.19 6.86
C GLU A 352 8.75 -8.19 6.43
N PRO A 353 7.63 -8.29 7.15
CA PRO A 353 6.42 -8.85 6.58
C PRO A 353 6.06 -8.06 5.31
N ARG A 354 5.68 -8.74 4.24
CA ARG A 354 5.38 -8.09 2.97
C ARG A 354 4.13 -8.65 2.34
N THR A 355 3.41 -7.81 1.63
CA THR A 355 2.34 -8.21 0.74
C THR A 355 2.72 -7.82 -0.69
N VAL A 356 2.60 -8.76 -1.61
CA VAL A 356 3.02 -8.60 -3.01
C VAL A 356 1.90 -9.06 -3.92
N ALA A 357 1.55 -8.23 -4.90
CA ALA A 357 0.75 -8.63 -6.04
C ALA A 357 1.67 -8.90 -7.24
N ALA A 358 1.49 -10.04 -7.89
CA ALA A 358 2.31 -10.44 -9.04
C ALA A 358 1.46 -11.02 -10.15
N VAL A 359 1.85 -10.76 -11.39
CA VAL A 359 1.14 -11.22 -12.59
C VAL A 359 2.03 -12.18 -13.36
N LYS A 360 1.49 -13.35 -13.69
CA LYS A 360 2.16 -14.34 -14.52
C LYS A 360 1.96 -14.08 -16.00
N LYS A 361 2.77 -14.73 -16.83
CA LYS A 361 2.69 -14.58 -18.30
C LYS A 361 1.31 -14.95 -18.86
N ASP A 362 0.64 -15.94 -18.27
CA ASP A 362 -0.70 -16.37 -18.64
C ASP A 362 -1.84 -15.46 -18.12
N GLY A 363 -1.50 -14.41 -17.37
CA GLY A 363 -2.44 -13.48 -16.75
C GLY A 363 -2.93 -13.91 -15.37
N THR A 364 -2.44 -15.02 -14.83
CA THR A 364 -2.74 -15.41 -13.43
C THR A 364 -2.24 -14.35 -12.47
N LEU A 365 -3.10 -13.87 -11.58
CA LEU A 365 -2.72 -12.96 -10.49
C LEU A 365 -2.35 -13.78 -9.26
N LEU A 366 -1.21 -13.46 -8.68
CA LEU A 366 -0.73 -13.99 -7.40
C LEU A 366 -0.81 -12.89 -6.35
N LEU A 367 -1.47 -13.16 -5.24
CA LEU A 367 -1.47 -12.33 -4.04
C LEU A 367 -0.68 -13.09 -2.96
N ALA A 368 0.53 -12.64 -2.67
CA ALA A 368 1.47 -13.32 -1.79
C ALA A 368 1.73 -12.49 -0.54
N VAL A 369 1.51 -13.09 0.63
CA VAL A 369 1.83 -12.52 1.94
C VAL A 369 2.99 -13.29 2.55
N PHE A 370 4.05 -12.57 2.89
CA PHE A 370 5.25 -13.08 3.54
C PHE A 370 5.18 -12.73 5.02
N ASP A 371 5.08 -13.74 5.88
CA ASP A 371 5.15 -13.53 7.32
C ASP A 371 6.54 -13.05 7.73
N GLY A 372 6.63 -12.30 8.80
CA GLY A 372 7.89 -11.80 9.33
C GLY A 372 7.77 -11.32 10.77
N ARG A 373 8.91 -10.89 11.34
CA ARG A 373 9.00 -10.41 12.73
C ARG A 373 8.59 -11.46 13.77
N THR A 374 8.60 -12.75 13.42
CA THR A 374 8.26 -13.85 14.30
C THR A 374 9.42 -14.84 14.38
N ALA A 375 9.45 -15.69 15.42
CA ALA A 375 10.46 -16.74 15.55
C ALA A 375 10.41 -17.77 14.42
N SER A 376 9.26 -17.92 13.77
CA SER A 376 8.99 -18.91 12.71
C SER A 376 9.13 -18.33 11.30
N SER A 377 9.25 -17.00 11.16
CA SER A 377 9.37 -16.34 9.87
C SER A 377 10.15 -15.03 9.98
N ALA A 378 11.25 -14.95 9.24
CA ALA A 378 12.18 -13.82 9.29
C ALA A 378 11.67 -12.56 8.58
N GLY A 379 10.64 -12.68 7.74
CA GLY A 379 10.31 -11.68 6.74
C GLY A 379 11.23 -11.75 5.53
N VAL A 380 11.01 -10.86 4.57
CA VAL A 380 11.79 -10.76 3.35
C VAL A 380 12.14 -9.32 3.02
N SER A 381 13.31 -9.11 2.44
CA SER A 381 13.66 -7.86 1.76
C SER A 381 12.86 -7.72 0.46
N LEU A 382 12.88 -6.54 -0.16
CA LEU A 382 12.24 -6.36 -1.47
C LEU A 382 12.95 -7.21 -2.55
N VAL A 383 14.25 -7.44 -2.39
CA VAL A 383 15.05 -8.31 -3.28
C VAL A 383 14.57 -9.75 -3.17
N GLU A 384 14.52 -10.29 -1.95
CA GLU A 384 14.07 -11.66 -1.69
C GLU A 384 12.61 -11.89 -2.09
N ALA A 385 11.74 -10.89 -1.87
CA ALA A 385 10.35 -10.94 -2.34
C ALA A 385 10.27 -11.01 -3.86
N ALA A 386 11.07 -10.20 -4.58
CA ALA A 386 11.13 -10.22 -6.04
C ALA A 386 11.61 -11.57 -6.57
N GLU A 387 12.66 -12.14 -5.97
CA GLU A 387 13.18 -13.46 -6.35
C GLU A 387 12.16 -14.57 -6.13
N GLU A 388 11.42 -14.52 -5.02
CA GLU A 388 10.43 -15.55 -4.72
C GLU A 388 9.24 -15.50 -5.70
N VAL A 389 8.72 -14.30 -6.03
CA VAL A 389 7.63 -14.20 -7.02
C VAL A 389 8.12 -14.52 -8.45
N LEU A 390 9.38 -14.24 -8.79
CA LEU A 390 10.00 -14.72 -10.04
C LEU A 390 10.04 -16.24 -10.10
N ARG A 391 10.42 -16.92 -9.01
CA ARG A 391 10.36 -18.39 -8.90
C ARG A 391 8.93 -18.93 -9.08
N MET A 392 7.92 -18.15 -8.68
CA MET A 392 6.51 -18.50 -8.91
C MET A 392 6.03 -18.23 -10.34
N GLY A 393 6.88 -17.66 -11.20
CA GLY A 393 6.60 -17.38 -12.61
C GLY A 393 6.04 -15.99 -12.90
N ALA A 394 6.24 -15.04 -11.99
CA ALA A 394 5.84 -13.64 -12.21
C ALA A 394 6.61 -13.01 -13.38
N VAL A 395 5.90 -12.23 -14.20
CA VAL A 395 6.49 -11.35 -15.21
C VAL A 395 6.36 -9.88 -14.82
N GLU A 396 5.42 -9.56 -13.94
CA GLU A 396 5.27 -8.26 -13.30
C GLU A 396 4.97 -8.49 -11.81
N ALA A 397 5.48 -7.63 -10.93
CA ALA A 397 5.14 -7.66 -9.51
C ALA A 397 5.32 -6.30 -8.86
N VAL A 398 4.53 -6.05 -7.84
CA VAL A 398 4.57 -4.82 -7.04
C VAL A 398 4.39 -5.15 -5.56
N ASN A 399 5.11 -4.42 -4.71
CA ASN A 399 4.93 -4.46 -3.27
C ASN A 399 3.71 -3.61 -2.87
N LEU A 400 2.86 -4.14 -2.03
CA LEU A 400 1.76 -3.45 -1.35
C LEU A 400 2.19 -3.03 0.05
N ASP A 401 1.25 -2.55 0.88
CA ASP A 401 1.57 -2.26 2.27
C ASP A 401 2.03 -3.52 3.00
N GLY A 402 2.98 -3.34 3.90
CA GLY A 402 3.69 -4.41 4.57
C GLY A 402 3.64 -4.30 6.10
N GLY A 403 4.62 -4.91 6.75
CA GLY A 403 4.72 -4.89 8.21
C GLY A 403 3.48 -5.49 8.87
N GLY A 404 2.92 -4.79 9.86
CA GLY A 404 1.73 -5.24 10.59
C GLY A 404 0.45 -5.32 9.77
N SER A 405 0.42 -4.66 8.60
CA SER A 405 -0.72 -4.71 7.67
C SER A 405 -0.78 -6.02 6.89
N SER A 406 0.36 -6.75 6.76
CA SER A 406 0.45 -7.98 5.95
C SER A 406 -0.52 -9.07 6.43
N THR A 407 -1.62 -9.20 5.71
CA THR A 407 -2.74 -10.09 6.08
C THR A 407 -3.30 -10.76 4.84
N ALA A 408 -3.55 -12.07 4.93
CA ALA A 408 -4.29 -12.86 3.96
C ALA A 408 -5.44 -13.59 4.63
N VAL A 409 -6.64 -13.51 4.04
CA VAL A 409 -7.86 -14.17 4.50
C VAL A 409 -8.40 -15.05 3.39
N VAL A 410 -8.85 -16.25 3.72
CA VAL A 410 -9.47 -17.20 2.79
C VAL A 410 -10.64 -17.88 3.48
N GLY A 411 -11.82 -17.82 2.87
CA GLY A 411 -13.03 -18.41 3.45
C GLY A 411 -13.44 -17.83 4.81
N GLY A 412 -13.05 -16.57 5.09
CA GLY A 412 -13.31 -15.90 6.36
C GLY A 412 -12.29 -16.23 7.45
N GLU A 413 -11.20 -16.95 7.14
CA GLU A 413 -10.16 -17.31 8.11
C GLU A 413 -8.80 -16.76 7.69
N LEU A 414 -7.94 -16.46 8.68
CA LEU A 414 -6.55 -16.04 8.44
C LEU A 414 -5.75 -17.15 7.77
N LEU A 415 -5.16 -16.84 6.62
CA LEU A 415 -4.22 -17.71 5.93
C LEU A 415 -2.77 -17.53 6.39
N ASN A 416 -2.41 -16.39 6.97
CA ASN A 416 -1.07 -16.06 7.45
C ASN A 416 -1.05 -15.80 8.97
N GLU A 417 0.12 -15.49 9.53
CA GLU A 417 0.29 -15.07 10.92
C GLU A 417 0.64 -13.58 10.96
N PRO A 418 -0.32 -12.69 11.33
CA PRO A 418 -0.05 -11.26 11.44
C PRO A 418 1.07 -10.96 12.43
N SER A 419 2.01 -10.08 12.04
CA SER A 419 3.20 -9.77 12.86
C SER A 419 2.89 -9.01 14.15
N ASP A 420 1.75 -8.33 14.21
CA ASP A 420 1.30 -7.59 15.39
C ASP A 420 0.53 -8.49 16.39
N GLY A 421 0.41 -9.81 16.09
CA GLY A 421 -0.35 -10.79 16.88
C GLY A 421 -1.85 -10.81 16.55
N GLU A 422 -2.37 -9.76 15.94
CA GLU A 422 -3.74 -9.62 15.45
C GLU A 422 -3.76 -8.87 14.13
N GLN A 423 -4.90 -8.88 13.41
CA GLN A 423 -5.06 -8.11 12.19
C GLN A 423 -5.06 -6.62 12.49
N ARG A 424 -4.17 -5.88 11.86
CA ARG A 424 -4.23 -4.42 11.84
C ARG A 424 -5.39 -3.96 10.97
N PRO A 425 -6.24 -3.01 11.41
CA PRO A 425 -7.16 -2.32 10.50
C PRO A 425 -6.38 -1.60 9.39
N VAL A 426 -6.79 -1.79 8.14
CA VAL A 426 -6.19 -1.23 6.92
C VAL A 426 -7.20 -0.38 6.16
N ALA A 427 -6.73 0.50 5.28
CA ALA A 427 -7.59 1.38 4.50
C ALA A 427 -8.45 0.60 3.49
N ASP A 428 -7.80 -0.31 2.79
CA ASP A 428 -8.39 -1.10 1.71
C ASP A 428 -7.81 -2.52 1.64
N ALA A 429 -8.41 -3.34 0.80
CA ALA A 429 -7.96 -4.69 0.54
C ALA A 429 -8.15 -5.05 -0.94
N LEU A 430 -7.33 -5.99 -1.44
CA LEU A 430 -7.57 -6.69 -2.69
C LEU A 430 -8.43 -7.94 -2.40
N ALA A 431 -9.67 -7.89 -2.83
CA ALA A 431 -10.68 -8.91 -2.57
C ALA A 431 -10.99 -9.76 -3.82
N VAL A 432 -11.03 -11.08 -3.67
CA VAL A 432 -11.42 -12.04 -4.69
C VAL A 432 -12.90 -12.32 -4.52
N VAL A 433 -13.74 -11.75 -5.40
CA VAL A 433 -15.20 -11.75 -5.29
C VAL A 433 -15.81 -12.63 -6.38
N PRO A 434 -16.68 -13.58 -6.06
CA PRO A 434 -17.45 -14.34 -7.06
C PRO A 434 -18.29 -13.40 -7.95
N ARG A 435 -18.36 -13.72 -9.25
CA ARG A 435 -19.21 -12.99 -10.22
C ARG A 435 -20.67 -13.37 -10.10
#